data_86cbf7a871080c1f9c6d4b5b1d457c4f
#
_entry.id   86cbf7a871080c1f9c6d4b5b1d457c4f
#
_cell.length_a   1.000
_cell.length_b   1.000
_cell.length_c   1.000
_cell.angle_alpha   90.00
_cell.angle_beta   90.00
_cell.angle_gamma   90.00
#
_symmetry.space_group_name_H-M   'P 1'
#
loop_
_entity.id
_entity.type
_entity.pdbx_description
1 polymer ?
#
loop_
_entity_poly.entity_id
_entity_poly.type
_entity_poly.pdbx_seq_one_letter_code
_entity_poly.pdbx_strand_id
1 'polypeptide(L)'
;HMIGQEVRIYGYVVTAKPTRTIKGERMYFGTFTDRDGQWIDTVHFPDIAAKYPFRGRGVYAITGKVVEEFGCITIEVSRMEKCATIEDPRYAETKAFEKVLLKA
;
A
#
# COMPACT_ATOMS: atom_id res chain seq x y z
N HIS A 1 9.82 -3.98 16.73
CA HIS A 1 11.09 -4.37 16.25
C HIS A 1 11.42 -4.00 14.83
N MET A 2 10.45 -3.72 13.93
CA MET A 2 10.72 -3.34 12.55
C MET A 2 10.71 -1.84 12.34
N ILE A 3 10.46 -1.08 13.38
CA ILE A 3 10.43 0.38 13.30
C ILE A 3 11.78 0.90 12.82
N GLY A 4 11.75 1.76 11.83
CA GLY A 4 12.95 2.32 11.22
C GLY A 4 13.54 1.50 10.10
N GLN A 5 13.05 0.28 9.88
CA GLN A 5 13.54 -0.57 8.81
C GLN A 5 12.80 -0.33 7.51
N GLU A 6 13.51 -0.46 6.42
CA GLU A 6 12.90 -0.41 5.11
C GLU A 6 12.36 -1.80 4.78
N VAL A 7 11.12 -1.83 4.28
CA VAL A 7 10.46 -3.08 3.91
C VAL A 7 9.89 -2.97 2.52
N ARG A 8 9.71 -4.09 1.88
CA ARG A 8 9.00 -4.19 0.62
C ARG A 8 7.89 -5.21 0.79
N ILE A 9 6.67 -4.76 0.56
CA ILE A 9 5.49 -5.60 0.79
C ILE A 9 4.57 -5.52 -0.41
N TYR A 10 3.66 -6.46 -0.48
CA TYR A 10 2.60 -6.47 -1.48
C TYR A 10 1.28 -6.34 -0.77
N GLY A 11 0.47 -5.39 -1.21
CA GLY A 11 -0.81 -5.16 -0.58
C GLY A 11 -1.89 -4.85 -1.59
N TYR A 12 -3.11 -5.30 -1.29
CA TYR A 12 -4.28 -4.95 -2.08
C TYR A 12 -4.86 -3.66 -1.50
N VAL A 13 -5.06 -2.67 -2.34
CA VAL A 13 -5.54 -1.37 -1.86
C VAL A 13 -6.99 -1.45 -1.44
N VAL A 14 -7.26 -1.02 -0.21
CA VAL A 14 -8.62 -0.93 0.30
C VAL A 14 -9.14 0.47 0.12
N THR A 15 -8.35 1.46 0.50
CA THR A 15 -8.73 2.85 0.35
C THR A 15 -7.50 3.73 0.27
N ALA A 16 -7.66 4.88 -0.36
CA ALA A 16 -6.62 5.90 -0.45
C ALA A 16 -7.30 7.23 -0.22
N LYS A 17 -6.97 7.88 0.89
CA LYS A 17 -7.58 9.16 1.26
C LYS A 17 -6.63 10.30 0.96
N PRO A 18 -7.05 11.25 0.12
CA PRO A 18 -6.24 12.44 -0.09
C PRO A 18 -6.32 13.36 1.11
N THR A 19 -5.22 14.02 1.40
CA THR A 19 -5.19 15.06 2.41
C THR A 19 -4.16 16.08 1.96
N ARG A 20 -3.93 17.11 2.76
CA ARG A 20 -2.98 18.14 2.39
C ARG A 20 -2.03 18.40 3.54
N THR A 21 -0.79 18.76 3.19
CA THR A 21 0.17 19.21 4.18
C THR A 21 -0.17 20.62 4.63
N ILE A 22 0.54 21.09 5.62
CA ILE A 22 0.39 22.49 6.08
C ILE A 22 0.60 23.48 4.94
N LYS A 23 1.49 23.13 4.01
CA LYS A 23 1.76 23.99 2.85
C LYS A 23 0.74 23.84 1.74
N GLY A 24 -0.26 23.00 1.93
CA GLY A 24 -1.32 22.81 0.93
C GLY A 24 -0.99 21.78 -0.13
N GLU A 25 0.11 21.07 -0.01
CA GLU A 25 0.48 20.06 -0.98
C GLU A 25 -0.31 18.77 -0.73
N ARG A 26 -0.69 18.13 -1.83
CA ARG A 26 -1.50 16.91 -1.73
C ARG A 26 -0.65 15.72 -1.32
N MET A 27 -1.15 14.98 -0.35
CA MET A 27 -0.57 13.71 0.06
C MET A 27 -1.69 12.71 0.28
N TYR A 28 -1.34 11.46 0.54
CA TYR A 28 -2.34 10.40 0.70
C TYR A 28 -2.05 9.55 1.92
N PHE A 29 -3.12 9.09 2.55
CA PHE A 29 -3.07 7.99 3.50
C PHE A 29 -3.71 6.79 2.82
N GLY A 30 -2.99 5.69 2.79
CA GLY A 30 -3.48 4.47 2.16
C GLY A 30 -3.73 3.39 3.19
N THR A 31 -4.67 2.50 2.88
CA THR A 31 -4.91 1.31 3.67
C THR A 31 -4.93 0.13 2.71
N PHE A 32 -4.12 -0.87 3.02
CA PHE A 32 -3.97 -2.06 2.20
C PHE A 32 -4.19 -3.29 3.06
N THR A 33 -4.48 -4.41 2.43
CA THR A 33 -4.46 -5.70 3.11
C THR A 33 -3.42 -6.58 2.43
N ASP A 34 -2.70 -7.37 3.23
CA ASP A 34 -1.79 -8.35 2.67
C ASP A 34 -2.57 -9.64 2.39
N ARG A 35 -1.85 -10.68 1.91
CA ARG A 35 -2.50 -11.93 1.54
C ARG A 35 -3.08 -12.68 2.73
N ASP A 36 -2.65 -12.34 3.95
CA ASP A 36 -3.17 -12.94 5.16
C ASP A 36 -4.31 -12.14 5.77
N GLY A 37 -4.74 -11.07 5.11
CA GLY A 37 -5.81 -10.23 5.59
C GLY A 37 -5.39 -9.21 6.63
N GLN A 38 -4.10 -9.04 6.84
CA GLN A 38 -3.61 -8.04 7.77
C GLN A 38 -3.72 -6.66 7.16
N TRP A 39 -4.14 -5.70 7.98
CA TRP A 39 -4.26 -4.31 7.54
C TRP A 39 -2.91 -3.62 7.60
N ILE A 40 -2.62 -2.86 6.56
CA ILE A 40 -1.37 -2.11 6.45
C ILE A 40 -1.73 -0.66 6.16
N ASP A 41 -1.33 0.24 7.06
CA ASP A 41 -1.54 1.67 6.86
C ASP A 41 -0.28 2.28 6.27
N THR A 42 -0.46 3.19 5.31
CA THR A 42 0.65 3.82 4.62
C THR A 42 0.47 5.32 4.58
N VAL A 43 1.57 6.04 4.44
CA VAL A 43 1.55 7.48 4.21
C VAL A 43 2.38 7.78 2.98
N HIS A 44 1.84 8.59 2.08
CA HIS A 44 2.45 8.95 0.81
C HIS A 44 2.61 10.47 0.78
N PHE A 45 3.83 10.91 1.08
CA PHE A 45 4.10 12.34 1.10
C PHE A 45 4.05 12.92 -0.31
N PRO A 46 3.96 14.24 -0.47
CA PRO A 46 3.63 14.84 -1.76
C PRO A 46 4.51 14.43 -2.93
N ASP A 47 5.82 14.35 -2.75
CA ASP A 47 6.71 13.96 -3.84
C ASP A 47 6.48 12.52 -4.25
N ILE A 48 6.21 11.64 -3.29
CA ILE A 48 5.92 10.23 -3.57
C ILE A 48 4.54 10.09 -4.18
N ALA A 49 3.56 10.84 -3.67
CA ALA A 49 2.20 10.81 -4.22
C ALA A 49 2.19 11.23 -5.68
N ALA A 50 3.02 12.20 -6.04
CA ALA A 50 3.12 12.67 -7.42
C ALA A 50 3.88 11.67 -8.30
N LYS A 51 4.94 11.07 -7.78
CA LYS A 51 5.79 10.18 -8.56
C LYS A 51 5.19 8.78 -8.71
N TYR A 52 4.52 8.31 -7.66
CA TYR A 52 3.92 6.97 -7.65
C TYR A 52 2.45 7.07 -7.28
N PRO A 53 1.60 7.56 -8.19
CA PRO A 53 0.18 7.74 -7.87
C PRO A 53 -0.55 6.42 -7.77
N PHE A 54 -1.68 6.46 -7.06
CA PHE A 54 -2.58 5.31 -7.06
C PHE A 54 -3.19 5.14 -8.45
N ARG A 55 -3.28 3.90 -8.89
CA ARG A 55 -3.77 3.58 -10.23
C ARG A 55 -4.94 2.61 -10.16
N GLY A 56 -5.89 2.91 -9.27
CA GLY A 56 -7.07 2.10 -9.13
C GLY A 56 -6.85 0.85 -8.30
N ARG A 57 -7.80 -0.03 -8.36
CA ARG A 57 -7.78 -1.26 -7.57
C ARG A 57 -6.70 -2.21 -8.04
N GLY A 58 -6.21 -2.98 -7.10
CA GLY A 58 -5.26 -4.02 -7.42
C GLY A 58 -4.20 -4.16 -6.36
N VAL A 59 -3.22 -5.00 -6.67
CA VAL A 59 -2.10 -5.26 -5.79
C VAL A 59 -0.98 -4.29 -6.13
N TYR A 60 -0.37 -3.76 -5.08
CA TYR A 60 0.75 -2.83 -5.23
C TYR A 60 1.97 -3.37 -4.53
N ALA A 61 3.12 -3.18 -5.14
CA ALA A 61 4.40 -3.43 -4.50
C ALA A 61 4.80 -2.13 -3.81
N ILE A 62 4.91 -2.18 -2.50
CA ILE A 62 5.14 -0.99 -1.68
C ILE A 62 6.48 -1.11 -0.99
N THR A 63 7.32 -0.11 -1.18
CA THR A 63 8.60 -0.03 -0.48
C THR A 63 8.55 1.19 0.42
N GLY A 64 8.97 1.03 1.65
CA GLY A 64 8.97 2.15 2.56
C GLY A 64 9.59 1.81 3.89
N LYS A 65 9.57 2.79 4.76
CA LYS A 65 10.14 2.67 6.09
C LYS A 65 9.02 2.46 7.11
N VAL A 66 9.21 1.51 7.99
CA VAL A 66 8.25 1.28 9.07
C VAL A 66 8.44 2.37 10.12
N VAL A 67 7.38 3.10 10.40
CA VAL A 67 7.41 4.16 11.40
C VAL A 67 6.27 3.95 12.38
N GLU A 68 6.44 4.50 13.57
CA GLU A 68 5.40 4.43 14.58
C GLU A 68 5.02 5.85 14.97
N GLU A 69 3.70 6.14 14.93
CA GLU A 69 3.18 7.42 15.33
C GLU A 69 1.95 7.19 16.20
N PHE A 70 1.97 7.79 17.37
CA PHE A 70 0.84 7.70 18.29
C PHE A 70 0.41 6.26 18.55
N GLY A 71 1.40 5.37 18.67
CA GLY A 71 1.11 3.97 18.95
C GLY A 71 0.69 3.15 17.74
N CYS A 72 0.64 3.74 16.56
CA CYS A 72 0.24 3.05 15.35
C CYS A 72 1.41 2.84 14.43
N ILE A 73 1.50 1.65 13.85
CA ILE A 73 2.54 1.31 12.89
C ILE A 73 2.07 1.71 11.50
N THR A 74 2.90 2.45 10.80
CA THR A 74 2.60 2.95 9.45
C THR A 74 3.81 2.76 8.56
N ILE A 75 3.59 2.56 7.28
CA ILE A 75 4.68 2.51 6.30
C ILE A 75 4.78 3.88 5.63
N GLU A 76 5.92 4.52 5.79
CA GLU A 76 6.22 5.75 5.07
C GLU A 76 6.74 5.36 3.70
N VAL A 77 5.91 5.48 2.69
CA VAL A 77 6.19 4.94 1.36
C VAL A 77 7.28 5.75 0.67
N SER A 78 8.27 5.07 0.12
CA SER A 78 9.31 5.69 -0.69
C SER A 78 9.17 5.29 -2.15
N ARG A 79 8.49 4.18 -2.43
CA ARG A 79 8.26 3.73 -3.79
C ARG A 79 7.04 2.83 -3.80
N MET A 80 6.23 2.96 -4.85
CA MET A 80 5.05 2.11 -4.98
C MET A 80 4.77 1.89 -6.46
N GLU A 81 4.46 0.66 -6.82
CA GLU A 81 4.12 0.32 -8.20
C GLU A 81 2.97 -0.66 -8.20
N LYS A 82 2.02 -0.43 -9.09
CA LYS A 82 0.93 -1.37 -9.24
C LYS A 82 1.45 -2.59 -9.98
N CYS A 83 1.16 -3.77 -9.46
CA CYS A 83 1.64 -5.01 -10.06
C CYS A 83 0.87 -5.31 -11.34
N ALA A 84 1.58 -5.90 -12.30
CA ALA A 84 0.95 -6.36 -13.51
C ALA A 84 -0.02 -7.48 -13.16
N THR A 85 -1.14 -7.53 -13.87
CA THR A 85 -2.23 -8.38 -13.46
C THR A 85 -2.03 -9.85 -13.75
N ILE A 86 -1.39 -10.20 -14.84
CA ILE A 86 -1.45 -11.59 -15.30
C ILE A 86 -0.13 -12.31 -15.24
N GLU A 87 0.95 -11.61 -15.45
CA GLU A 87 2.27 -12.23 -15.57
C GLU A 87 2.95 -12.49 -14.23
N ASP A 88 2.42 -11.93 -13.16
CA ASP A 88 3.01 -12.11 -11.84
C ASP A 88 2.42 -13.38 -11.20
N PRO A 89 3.24 -14.39 -10.92
CA PRO A 89 2.74 -15.62 -10.30
C PRO A 89 2.04 -15.38 -8.97
N ARG A 90 2.51 -14.39 -8.22
CA ARG A 90 1.85 -14.07 -6.96
C ARG A 90 0.50 -13.45 -7.18
N TYR A 91 0.36 -12.69 -8.24
CA TYR A 91 -0.91 -12.13 -8.57
C TYR A 91 -1.89 -13.25 -8.94
N ALA A 92 -1.42 -14.25 -9.67
CA ALA A 92 -2.26 -15.38 -10.02
C ALA A 92 -2.76 -16.12 -8.79
N GLU A 93 -1.87 -16.33 -7.80
CA GLU A 93 -2.29 -16.92 -6.54
C GLU A 93 -3.32 -16.06 -5.83
N THR A 94 -3.04 -14.77 -5.74
CA THR A 94 -3.94 -13.84 -5.09
C THR A 94 -5.29 -13.81 -5.76
N LYS A 95 -5.30 -13.84 -7.08
CA LYS A 95 -6.53 -13.83 -7.84
C LYS A 95 -7.33 -15.10 -7.60
N ALA A 96 -6.67 -16.24 -7.54
CA ALA A 96 -7.34 -17.50 -7.25
C ALA A 96 -7.96 -17.45 -5.86
N PHE A 97 -7.22 -16.92 -4.90
CA PHE A 97 -7.69 -16.77 -3.55
C PHE A 97 -8.88 -15.82 -3.47
N GLU A 98 -8.79 -14.70 -4.18
CA GLU A 98 -9.90 -13.75 -4.23
C GLU A 98 -11.16 -14.36 -4.83
N LYS A 99 -11.00 -15.17 -5.87
CA LYS A 99 -12.14 -15.83 -6.46
C LYS A 99 -12.84 -16.72 -5.46
N VAL A 100 -12.09 -17.43 -4.65
CA VAL A 100 -12.66 -18.28 -3.61
C VAL A 100 -13.39 -17.42 -2.60
N LEU A 101 -12.78 -16.33 -2.17
CA LEU A 101 -13.40 -15.43 -1.20
C LEU A 101 -14.65 -14.78 -1.75
N LEU A 102 -14.62 -14.35 -2.99
CA LEU A 102 -15.74 -13.66 -3.59
C LEU A 102 -16.92 -14.58 -3.83
N LYS A 103 -16.65 -15.87 -3.99
CA LYS A 103 -17.70 -16.85 -4.16
C LYS A 103 -18.28 -17.34 -2.86
N ALA A 104 -17.58 -17.10 -1.79
CA ALA A 104 -17.99 -17.55 -0.47
C ALA A 104 -19.09 -16.61 0.14
#